data_68f999d0a64ff758806967e3d51a37fb
#
_entry.id   68f999d0a64ff758806967e3d51a37fb
#
_cell.length_a   1.000
_cell.length_b   1.000
_cell.length_c   1.000
_cell.angle_alpha   90.00
_cell.angle_beta   90.00
_cell.angle_gamma   90.00
#
_symmetry.space_group_name_H-M   'P 1'
#
loop_
_entity.id
_entity.type
_entity.pdbx_description
1 polymer ?
#
loop_
_entity_poly.entity_id
_entity_poly.type
_entity_poly.pdbx_seq_one_letter_code
_entity_poly.pdbx_strand_id
1 'polypeptide(L)'
;MKYAIGFSREAESGFASLLRADRRLAERILRKMESLGTCPREGKPLVGNHQGEFSLRVGSYRIIYEVDFTGHIIFILTITHRKNAY
;
A
#
# COMPACT_ATOMS: atom_id res chain seq x y z
N MET A 1 10.26 -16.20 -1.58
CA MET A 1 10.52 -15.59 -0.27
C MET A 1 9.49 -14.52 0.01
N LYS A 2 8.99 -14.45 1.24
CA LYS A 2 7.93 -13.53 1.59
C LYS A 2 8.51 -12.26 2.24
N TYR A 3 8.10 -11.10 1.75
CA TYR A 3 8.54 -9.82 2.31
C TYR A 3 7.74 -9.49 3.55
N ALA A 4 8.38 -8.86 4.53
CA ALA A 4 7.68 -8.31 5.68
C ALA A 4 6.99 -7.02 5.27
N ILE A 5 5.90 -6.67 5.95
CA ILE A 5 5.12 -5.47 5.61
C ILE A 5 5.07 -4.55 6.82
N GLY A 6 5.52 -3.32 6.63
CA GLY A 6 5.44 -2.29 7.63
C GLY A 6 4.56 -1.14 7.19
N PHE A 7 4.12 -0.31 8.12
CA PHE A 7 3.22 0.79 7.86
C PHE A 7 3.79 2.08 8.40
N SER A 8 3.67 3.17 7.61
CA SER A 8 3.91 4.49 8.14
C SER A 8 2.76 4.89 9.06
N ARG A 9 2.94 5.96 9.83
CA ARG A 9 1.86 6.52 10.65
C ARG A 9 0.67 6.91 9.81
N GLU A 10 0.94 7.54 8.67
CA GLU A 10 -0.12 7.97 7.76
C GLU A 10 -0.90 6.76 7.24
N ALA A 11 -0.21 5.69 6.88
CA ALA A 11 -0.86 4.48 6.39
C ALA A 11 -1.69 3.82 7.48
N GLU A 12 -1.17 3.75 8.70
CA GLU A 12 -1.93 3.20 9.81
C GLU A 12 -3.20 4.00 10.07
N SER A 13 -3.08 5.32 10.08
CA SER A 13 -4.22 6.20 10.30
C SER A 13 -5.25 6.05 9.18
N GLY A 14 -4.78 6.01 7.93
CA GLY A 14 -5.66 5.83 6.79
C GLY A 14 -6.41 4.51 6.84
N PHE A 15 -5.71 3.44 7.21
CA PHE A 15 -6.34 2.12 7.32
C PHE A 15 -7.36 2.09 8.44
N ALA A 16 -7.04 2.68 9.59
CA ALA A 16 -7.96 2.72 10.72
C ALA A 16 -9.24 3.48 10.37
N SER A 17 -9.10 4.61 9.67
CA SER A 17 -10.26 5.37 9.21
C SER A 17 -11.11 4.56 8.25
N LEU A 18 -10.46 3.88 7.31
CA LEU A 18 -11.17 3.06 6.34
C LEU A 18 -11.89 1.90 7.00
N LEU A 19 -11.25 1.28 7.98
CA LEU A 19 -11.84 0.15 8.69
C LEU A 19 -13.14 0.54 9.37
N ARG A 20 -13.21 1.78 9.90
CA ARG A 20 -14.43 2.30 10.49
C ARG A 20 -15.49 2.65 9.46
N ALA A 21 -15.06 3.15 8.29
CA ALA A 21 -15.97 3.64 7.28
C ALA A 21 -16.48 2.54 6.34
N ASP A 22 -15.63 1.59 6.00
CA ASP A 22 -15.96 0.54 5.04
C ASP A 22 -15.12 -0.70 5.33
N ARG A 23 -15.64 -1.54 6.20
CA ARG A 23 -14.92 -2.71 6.67
C ARG A 23 -14.58 -3.69 5.55
N ARG A 24 -15.50 -3.89 4.61
CA ARG A 24 -15.27 -4.82 3.49
C ARG A 24 -14.12 -4.36 2.62
N LEU A 25 -14.08 -3.07 2.32
CA LEU A 25 -13.00 -2.53 1.51
C LEU A 25 -11.67 -2.59 2.25
N ALA A 26 -11.69 -2.31 3.56
CA ALA A 26 -10.49 -2.42 4.39
C ALA A 26 -9.95 -3.85 4.37
N GLU A 27 -10.83 -4.85 4.43
CA GLU A 27 -10.40 -6.24 4.38
C GLU A 27 -9.82 -6.61 3.03
N ARG A 28 -10.41 -6.09 1.94
CA ARG A 28 -9.86 -6.29 0.60
C ARG A 28 -8.47 -5.70 0.48
N ILE A 29 -8.30 -4.50 1.01
CA ILE A 29 -6.99 -3.82 0.98
C ILE A 29 -5.97 -4.61 1.79
N LEU A 30 -6.38 -5.11 2.96
CA LEU A 30 -5.48 -5.92 3.78
C LEU A 30 -5.01 -7.17 3.03
N ARG A 31 -5.93 -7.88 2.40
CA ARG A 31 -5.56 -9.06 1.62
C ARG A 31 -4.63 -8.70 0.47
N LYS A 32 -4.87 -7.57 -0.17
CA LYS A 32 -4.02 -7.13 -1.27
C LYS A 32 -2.62 -6.78 -0.79
N MET A 33 -2.54 -6.13 0.36
CA MET A 33 -1.23 -5.81 0.96
C MET A 33 -0.49 -7.08 1.33
N GLU A 34 -1.20 -8.08 1.86
CA GLU A 34 -0.57 -9.35 2.19
C GLU A 34 -0.02 -10.04 0.95
N SER A 35 -0.72 -9.93 -0.18
CA SER A 35 -0.24 -10.54 -1.42
C SER A 35 1.03 -9.86 -1.94
N LEU A 36 1.26 -8.60 -1.58
CA LEU A 36 2.49 -7.92 -1.94
C LEU A 36 3.72 -8.60 -1.32
N GLY A 37 3.54 -9.26 -0.19
CA GLY A 37 4.63 -9.99 0.44
C GLY A 37 5.22 -11.06 -0.47
N THR A 38 4.40 -11.63 -1.35
CA THR A 38 4.84 -12.61 -2.33
C THR A 38 5.17 -11.97 -3.67
N CYS A 39 4.45 -10.90 -4.03
CA CYS A 39 4.61 -10.22 -5.32
C CYS A 39 4.83 -8.73 -5.11
N PRO A 40 6.02 -8.32 -4.65
CA PRO A 40 6.25 -6.91 -4.30
C PRO A 40 6.16 -5.94 -5.49
N ARG A 41 6.30 -6.44 -6.71
CA ARG A 41 6.22 -5.59 -7.91
C ARG A 41 4.83 -5.58 -8.53
N GLU A 42 3.82 -6.04 -7.81
CA GLU A 42 2.45 -6.07 -8.34
C GLU A 42 1.93 -4.68 -8.67
N GLY A 43 2.28 -3.67 -7.88
CA GLY A 43 1.88 -2.31 -8.12
C GLY A 43 2.61 -1.69 -9.31
N LYS A 44 2.11 -0.54 -9.74
CA LYS A 44 2.71 0.20 -10.86
C LYS A 44 3.81 1.10 -10.32
N PRO A 45 5.04 1.01 -10.88
CA PRO A 45 6.11 1.89 -10.39
C PRO A 45 5.80 3.34 -10.71
N LEU A 46 6.11 4.21 -9.77
CA LEU A 46 5.97 5.64 -9.94
C LEU A 46 7.28 6.21 -10.49
N VAL A 47 7.16 7.32 -11.22
CA VAL A 47 8.32 7.95 -11.87
C VAL A 47 8.54 9.35 -11.32
N GLY A 48 9.64 9.96 -11.72
CA GLY A 48 9.98 11.30 -11.28
C GLY A 48 10.42 11.31 -9.83
N ASN A 49 9.84 12.22 -9.04
CA ASN A 49 10.22 12.39 -7.64
C ASN A 49 9.79 11.21 -6.75
N HIS A 50 9.02 10.29 -7.30
CA HIS A 50 8.54 9.13 -6.55
C HIS A 50 9.26 7.85 -6.94
N GLN A 51 10.46 7.98 -7.48
CA GLN A 51 11.24 6.84 -7.91
C GLN A 51 11.49 5.89 -6.72
N GLY A 52 11.28 4.60 -6.96
CA GLY A 52 11.40 3.59 -5.90
C GLY A 52 10.09 3.29 -5.21
N GLU A 53 9.04 4.04 -5.53
CA GLU A 53 7.71 3.82 -4.97
C GLU A 53 6.79 3.19 -6.00
N PHE A 54 5.78 2.50 -5.50
CA PHE A 54 4.79 1.81 -6.33
C PHE A 54 3.40 2.25 -5.92
N SER A 55 2.47 2.19 -6.86
CA SER A 55 1.07 2.51 -6.61
C SER A 55 0.21 1.30 -6.95
N LEU A 56 -0.68 0.93 -6.03
CA LEU A 56 -1.59 -0.18 -6.22
C LEU A 56 -3.00 0.31 -5.97
N ARG A 57 -3.90 0.05 -6.92
CA ARG A 57 -5.30 0.47 -6.79
C ARG A 57 -6.15 -0.67 -6.26
N VAL A 58 -6.99 -0.37 -5.26
CA VAL A 58 -7.97 -1.32 -4.74
C VAL A 58 -9.28 -0.56 -4.60
N GLY A 59 -10.26 -0.86 -5.47
CA GLY A 59 -11.50 -0.11 -5.50
C GLY A 59 -11.25 1.36 -5.78
N SER A 60 -11.78 2.23 -4.94
CA SER A 60 -11.60 3.68 -5.07
C SER A 60 -10.42 4.19 -4.24
N TYR A 61 -9.61 3.29 -3.70
CA TYR A 61 -8.45 3.65 -2.89
C TYR A 61 -7.16 3.35 -3.63
N ARG A 62 -6.12 4.04 -3.22
CA ARG A 62 -4.78 3.83 -3.76
C ARG A 62 -3.82 3.61 -2.60
N ILE A 63 -2.96 2.61 -2.77
CA ILE A 63 -1.93 2.28 -1.81
C ILE A 63 -0.59 2.65 -2.42
N ILE A 64 0.16 3.51 -1.73
CA ILE A 64 1.52 3.87 -2.16
C ILE A 64 2.48 3.16 -1.23
N TYR A 65 3.41 2.44 -1.81
CA TYR A 65 4.38 1.69 -1.01
C TYR A 65 5.75 1.73 -1.66
N GLU A 66 6.77 1.48 -0.86
CA GLU A 66 8.12 1.31 -1.39
C GLU A 66 8.64 -0.05 -0.96
N VAL A 67 9.62 -0.56 -1.70
CA VAL A 67 10.15 -1.89 -1.50
C VAL A 67 11.64 -1.81 -1.25
N ASP A 68 12.07 -2.42 -0.16
CA ASP A 68 13.48 -2.67 0.10
C ASP A 68 13.76 -4.10 -0.34
N PHE A 69 14.29 -4.25 -1.55
CA PHE A 69 14.55 -5.56 -2.12
C PHE A 69 15.70 -6.28 -1.42
N THR A 70 16.60 -5.53 -0.82
CA THR A 70 17.73 -6.12 -0.08
C THR A 70 17.27 -6.64 1.28
N GLY A 71 16.51 -5.83 2.00
CA GLY A 71 16.01 -6.21 3.32
C GLY A 71 14.74 -7.02 3.30
N HIS A 72 14.12 -7.18 2.13
CA HIS A 72 12.86 -7.92 1.97
C HIS A 72 11.74 -7.31 2.81
N ILE A 73 11.58 -5.99 2.70
CA ILE A 73 10.57 -5.25 3.43
C ILE A 73 9.76 -4.40 2.45
N ILE A 74 8.44 -4.44 2.61
CA ILE A 74 7.53 -3.54 1.92
C ILE A 74 7.03 -2.54 2.94
N PHE A 75 7.19 -1.26 2.65
CA PHE A 75 6.76 -0.20 3.56
C PHE A 75 5.59 0.54 2.94
N ILE A 76 4.42 0.43 3.58
CA ILE A 76 3.20 1.09 3.10
C ILE A 76 3.25 2.54 3.55
N LEU A 77 3.32 3.46 2.60
CA LEU A 77 3.49 4.88 2.88
C LEU A 77 2.17 5.58 3.08
N THR A 78 1.17 5.23 2.25
CA THR A 78 -0.12 5.89 2.36
C THR A 78 -1.23 4.99 1.81
N ILE A 79 -2.41 5.11 2.40
CA ILE A 79 -3.64 4.46 1.95
C ILE A 79 -4.66 5.58 1.86
N THR A 80 -5.05 5.96 0.65
CA THR A 80 -5.86 7.15 0.47
C THR A 80 -6.91 6.94 -0.61
N HIS A 81 -8.03 7.66 -0.48
CA HIS A 81 -9.04 7.69 -1.51
C HIS A 81 -8.42 8.30 -2.77
N ARG A 82 -8.78 7.78 -3.94
CA ARG A 82 -8.17 8.22 -5.20
C ARG A 82 -8.29 9.72 -5.44
N LYS A 83 -9.31 10.37 -4.87
CA LYS A 83 -9.50 11.82 -5.01
C LYS A 83 -8.40 12.61 -4.31
N ASN A 84 -7.75 12.00 -3.33
CA ASN A 84 -6.68 12.66 -2.55
C ASN A 84 -5.30 12.12 -2.91
N ALA A 85 -5.21 11.27 -3.94
CA ALA A 85 -3.93 10.74 -4.39
C ALA A 85 -3.28 11.72 -5.36
N TYR A 86 -2.01 11.51 -5.61
CA TYR A 86 -1.22 12.39 -6.50
C TYR A 86 -1.87 12.62 -7.85
#